data_f1e4e88d96aae28d84bf7ced3c85319f
#
_entry.id   f1e4e88d96aae28d84bf7ced3c85319f
#
_cell.length_a   1.000
_cell.length_b   1.000
_cell.length_c   1.000
_cell.angle_alpha   90.00
_cell.angle_beta   90.00
_cell.angle_gamma   90.00
#
_symmetry.space_group_name_H-M   'P 1'
#
loop_
_entity.id
_entity.type
_entity.pdbx_description
1 polymer ?
#
loop_
_entity_poly.entity_id
_entity_poly.type
_entity_poly.pdbx_seq_one_letter_code
_entity_poly.pdbx_strand_id
1 'polypeptide(L)'
;MDMTAKTDQQIQNLIDNHRKDVKLNAPLAIAAIEEQARRNTSFDFKSGIEFLLQAARNGCAVNYRQLAEAGGVLKPDDTWYQHMARKIPLSQIVDYAHTHDMPAITALVETTQGVTDSILAGFQKGLDDTGLRVPVGMTVEEFYRAERQRAFDWAATK
;
A
#
# COMPACT_ATOMS: atom_id res chain seq x y z
N MET A 1 19.30 -12.97 1.97
CA MET A 1 19.18 -13.42 0.56
C MET A 1 19.38 -12.19 -0.33
N ASP A 2 20.39 -12.25 -1.19
CA ASP A 2 20.77 -11.09 -2.00
C ASP A 2 19.92 -10.99 -3.26
N MET A 3 19.13 -9.93 -3.38
CA MET A 3 18.29 -9.63 -4.54
C MET A 3 18.92 -8.61 -5.49
N THR A 4 20.07 -8.02 -5.12
CA THR A 4 20.66 -6.90 -5.88
C THR A 4 21.09 -7.28 -7.30
N ALA A 5 21.46 -8.53 -7.52
CA ALA A 5 21.86 -9.04 -8.82
C ALA A 5 20.69 -9.40 -9.76
N LYS A 6 19.45 -9.40 -9.26
CA LYS A 6 18.27 -9.73 -10.08
C LYS A 6 17.76 -8.50 -10.83
N THR A 7 17.22 -8.72 -12.02
CA THR A 7 16.53 -7.66 -12.76
C THR A 7 15.17 -7.35 -12.12
N ASP A 8 14.60 -6.18 -12.41
CA ASP A 8 13.27 -5.81 -11.92
C ASP A 8 12.20 -6.82 -12.37
N GLN A 9 12.31 -7.34 -13.60
CA GLN A 9 11.41 -8.38 -14.09
C GLN A 9 11.53 -9.69 -13.29
N GLN A 10 12.74 -10.08 -12.92
CA GLN A 10 12.97 -11.28 -12.10
C GLN A 10 12.39 -11.11 -10.69
N ILE A 11 12.53 -9.92 -10.11
CA ILE A 11 11.95 -9.57 -8.82
C ILE A 11 10.42 -9.61 -8.91
N GLN A 12 9.84 -8.98 -9.93
CA GLN A 12 8.40 -8.99 -10.14
C GLN A 12 7.86 -10.41 -10.31
N ASN A 13 8.53 -11.25 -11.11
CA ASN A 13 8.13 -12.64 -11.31
C ASN A 13 8.16 -13.46 -10.00
N LEU A 14 9.15 -13.21 -9.13
CA LEU A 14 9.21 -13.84 -7.81
C LEU A 14 7.99 -13.46 -6.95
N ILE A 15 7.65 -12.19 -6.91
CA ILE A 15 6.48 -11.69 -6.17
C ILE A 15 5.21 -12.31 -6.72
N ASP A 16 5.01 -12.28 -8.03
CA ASP A 16 3.81 -12.80 -8.69
C ASP A 16 3.62 -14.31 -8.48
N ASN A 17 4.71 -15.07 -8.53
CA ASN A 17 4.65 -16.51 -8.28
C ASN A 17 4.24 -16.82 -6.84
N HIS A 18 4.81 -16.11 -5.86
CA HIS A 18 4.44 -16.28 -4.46
C HIS A 18 3.01 -15.81 -4.18
N ARG A 19 2.55 -14.80 -4.90
CA ARG A 19 1.17 -14.32 -4.84
C ARG A 19 0.16 -15.38 -5.29
N LYS A 20 0.45 -16.05 -6.41
CA LYS A 20 -0.38 -17.16 -6.93
C LYS A 20 -0.49 -18.31 -5.91
N ASP A 21 0.58 -18.59 -5.20
CA ASP A 21 0.65 -19.64 -4.18
C ASP A 21 0.18 -19.18 -2.79
N VAL A 22 -0.24 -17.92 -2.65
CA VAL A 22 -0.61 -17.29 -1.37
C VAL A 22 0.51 -17.41 -0.32
N LYS A 23 1.77 -17.20 -0.76
CA LYS A 23 2.98 -17.34 0.05
C LYS A 23 3.82 -16.07 0.14
N LEU A 24 3.18 -14.90 0.19
CA LEU A 24 3.91 -13.62 0.27
C LEU A 24 4.74 -13.49 1.55
N ASN A 25 4.45 -14.26 2.59
CA ASN A 25 5.24 -14.30 3.83
C ASN A 25 6.48 -15.21 3.74
N ALA A 26 6.72 -15.86 2.60
CA ALA A 26 7.94 -16.64 2.42
C ALA A 26 9.18 -15.70 2.40
N PRO A 27 10.31 -16.09 2.99
CA PRO A 27 11.51 -15.24 3.05
C PRO A 27 11.97 -14.70 1.70
N LEU A 28 11.82 -15.49 0.65
CA LEU A 28 12.17 -15.10 -0.71
C LEU A 28 11.24 -13.98 -1.25
N ALA A 29 9.95 -14.07 -0.97
CA ALA A 29 8.98 -13.06 -1.36
C ALA A 29 9.19 -11.76 -0.58
N ILE A 30 9.43 -11.84 0.71
CA ILE A 30 9.73 -10.68 1.56
C ILE A 30 10.97 -9.95 1.03
N ALA A 31 12.07 -10.67 0.76
CA ALA A 31 13.28 -10.08 0.22
C ALA A 31 13.06 -9.42 -1.15
N ALA A 32 12.23 -10.02 -2.00
CA ALA A 32 11.89 -9.45 -3.31
C ALA A 32 11.05 -8.17 -3.18
N ILE A 33 10.06 -8.14 -2.29
CA ILE A 33 9.21 -6.98 -2.03
C ILE A 33 10.03 -5.82 -1.44
N GLU A 34 10.93 -6.09 -0.51
CA GLU A 34 11.81 -5.07 0.07
C GLU A 34 12.77 -4.49 -0.98
N GLU A 35 13.35 -5.34 -1.82
CA GLU A 35 14.22 -4.86 -2.90
C GLU A 35 13.45 -4.05 -3.94
N GLN A 36 12.23 -4.44 -4.29
CA GLN A 36 11.37 -3.67 -5.18
C GLN A 36 11.08 -2.27 -4.60
N ALA A 37 10.73 -2.20 -3.31
CA ALA A 37 10.51 -0.94 -2.62
C ALA A 37 11.78 -0.06 -2.61
N ARG A 38 12.94 -0.66 -2.34
CA ARG A 38 14.23 0.02 -2.35
C ARG A 38 14.59 0.61 -3.73
N ARG A 39 14.22 -0.07 -4.80
CA ARG A 39 14.49 0.39 -6.18
C ARG A 39 13.52 1.44 -6.68
N ASN A 40 12.41 1.63 -6.01
CA ASN A 40 11.45 2.65 -6.41
C ASN A 40 12.01 4.05 -6.11
N THR A 41 12.50 4.73 -7.15
CA THR A 41 13.05 6.08 -7.05
C THR A 41 11.99 7.17 -7.19
N SER A 42 10.78 6.82 -7.65
CA SER A 42 9.66 7.74 -7.85
C SER A 42 8.85 7.97 -6.57
N PHE A 43 8.89 7.02 -5.64
CA PHE A 43 8.17 7.08 -4.37
C PHE A 43 9.08 6.60 -3.24
N ASP A 44 9.27 7.45 -2.24
CA ASP A 44 10.01 7.08 -1.03
C ASP A 44 9.10 6.27 -0.09
N PHE A 45 9.26 4.94 -0.13
CA PHE A 45 8.47 4.01 0.68
C PHE A 45 8.59 4.27 2.17
N LYS A 46 9.80 4.53 2.67
CA LYS A 46 10.02 4.78 4.09
C LYS A 46 9.23 5.99 4.57
N SER A 47 9.32 7.09 3.85
CA SER A 47 8.60 8.32 4.19
C SER A 47 7.10 8.17 4.01
N GLY A 48 6.64 7.51 2.93
CA GLY A 48 5.23 7.28 2.67
C GLY A 48 4.57 6.36 3.69
N ILE A 49 5.24 5.26 4.05
CA ILE A 49 4.76 4.33 5.08
C ILE A 49 4.71 5.02 6.45
N GLU A 50 5.77 5.74 6.85
CA GLU A 50 5.77 6.45 8.13
C GLU A 50 4.67 7.51 8.19
N PHE A 51 4.40 8.20 7.09
CA PHE A 51 3.28 9.14 7.01
C PHE A 51 1.94 8.46 7.26
N LEU A 52 1.69 7.31 6.63
CA LEU A 52 0.46 6.53 6.84
C LEU A 52 0.35 6.01 8.27
N LEU A 53 1.45 5.54 8.86
CA LEU A 53 1.48 5.09 10.25
C LEU A 53 1.22 6.24 11.23
N GLN A 54 1.76 7.42 10.95
CA GLN A 54 1.50 8.60 11.77
C GLN A 54 0.02 9.03 11.68
N ALA A 55 -0.56 8.99 10.48
CA ALA A 55 -2.00 9.23 10.30
C ALA A 55 -2.84 8.21 11.08
N ALA A 56 -2.45 6.93 11.04
CA ALA A 56 -3.12 5.88 11.81
C ALA A 56 -3.04 6.14 13.33
N ARG A 57 -1.87 6.53 13.84
CA ARG A 57 -1.69 6.89 15.27
C ARG A 57 -2.59 8.06 15.67
N ASN A 58 -2.79 9.00 14.76
CA ASN A 58 -3.65 10.16 14.97
C ASN A 58 -5.15 9.86 14.74
N GLY A 59 -5.51 8.66 14.31
CA GLY A 59 -6.88 8.27 13.99
C GLY A 59 -7.45 9.02 12.79
N CYS A 60 -6.61 9.39 11.82
CA CYS A 60 -6.97 10.21 10.67
C CYS A 60 -6.80 9.45 9.36
N ALA A 61 -7.71 9.69 8.41
CA ALA A 61 -7.51 9.34 7.01
C ALA A 61 -6.66 10.41 6.31
N VAL A 62 -6.10 10.05 5.16
CA VAL A 62 -5.29 10.93 4.32
C VAL A 62 -5.81 10.90 2.89
N ASN A 63 -5.51 11.94 2.10
CA ASN A 63 -5.83 11.93 0.68
C ASN A 63 -4.61 11.59 -0.18
N TYR A 64 -4.84 11.32 -1.46
CA TYR A 64 -3.78 10.97 -2.41
C TYR A 64 -2.70 12.03 -2.53
N ARG A 65 -3.09 13.31 -2.52
CA ARG A 65 -2.13 14.42 -2.59
C ARG A 65 -1.18 14.41 -1.40
N GLN A 66 -1.69 14.26 -0.20
CA GLN A 66 -0.89 14.20 1.02
C GLN A 66 0.09 13.01 0.99
N LEU A 67 -0.36 11.85 0.51
CA LEU A 67 0.50 10.67 0.37
C LEU A 67 1.56 10.88 -0.72
N ALA A 68 1.22 11.52 -1.85
CA ALA A 68 2.16 11.85 -2.90
C ALA A 68 3.24 12.84 -2.43
N GLU A 69 2.86 13.84 -1.63
CA GLU A 69 3.80 14.77 -1.01
C GLU A 69 4.74 14.04 -0.04
N ALA A 70 4.19 13.20 0.84
CA ALA A 70 4.96 12.42 1.80
C ALA A 70 5.95 11.45 1.14
N GLY A 71 5.56 10.84 0.02
CA GLY A 71 6.39 9.94 -0.77
C GLY A 71 7.33 10.64 -1.76
N GLY A 72 7.35 11.97 -1.79
CA GLY A 72 8.25 12.74 -2.67
C GLY A 72 7.85 12.75 -4.16
N VAL A 73 6.68 12.24 -4.51
CA VAL A 73 6.14 12.27 -5.89
C VAL A 73 5.72 13.69 -6.27
N LEU A 74 5.22 14.43 -5.31
CA LEU A 74 4.72 15.79 -5.47
C LEU A 74 5.46 16.72 -4.51
N LYS A 75 5.99 17.83 -5.03
CA LYS A 75 6.59 18.89 -4.20
C LYS A 75 5.48 19.83 -3.70
N PRO A 76 5.69 20.52 -2.56
CA PRO A 76 4.67 21.42 -1.98
C PRO A 76 4.13 22.48 -2.94
N ASP A 77 4.97 22.99 -3.84
CA ASP A 77 4.60 24.04 -4.81
C ASP A 77 4.03 23.50 -6.12
N ASP A 78 4.00 22.16 -6.31
CA ASP A 78 3.46 21.55 -7.51
C ASP A 78 1.92 21.58 -7.50
N THR A 79 1.33 21.74 -8.67
CA THR A 79 -0.13 21.61 -8.84
C THR A 79 -0.49 20.12 -8.82
N TRP A 80 -1.48 19.77 -8.00
CA TRP A 80 -2.03 18.43 -7.99
C TRP A 80 -2.91 18.19 -9.20
N TYR A 81 -2.60 17.14 -9.95
CA TYR A 81 -3.45 16.60 -11.01
C TYR A 81 -3.81 15.16 -10.67
N GLN A 82 -5.08 14.80 -10.88
CA GLN A 82 -5.60 13.48 -10.49
C GLN A 82 -4.81 12.31 -11.12
N HIS A 83 -4.24 12.46 -12.32
CA HIS A 83 -3.41 11.43 -12.92
C HIS A 83 -2.12 11.14 -12.15
N MET A 84 -1.67 12.05 -11.30
CA MET A 84 -0.49 11.85 -10.44
C MET A 84 -0.71 10.78 -9.38
N ALA A 85 -1.96 10.48 -9.04
CA ALA A 85 -2.29 9.39 -8.13
C ALA A 85 -1.77 8.03 -8.63
N ARG A 86 -1.65 7.86 -9.95
CA ARG A 86 -1.10 6.64 -10.57
C ARG A 86 0.38 6.42 -10.27
N LYS A 87 1.10 7.45 -9.84
CA LYS A 87 2.52 7.37 -9.44
C LYS A 87 2.69 6.83 -8.03
N ILE A 88 1.62 6.76 -7.26
CA ILE A 88 1.62 6.18 -5.92
C ILE A 88 1.50 4.66 -6.06
N PRO A 89 2.48 3.88 -5.61
CA PRO A 89 2.49 2.43 -5.82
C PRO A 89 1.65 1.70 -4.77
N LEU A 90 0.31 1.87 -4.81
CA LEU A 90 -0.60 1.33 -3.80
C LEU A 90 -0.49 -0.19 -3.64
N SER A 91 -0.41 -0.95 -4.74
CA SER A 91 -0.26 -2.40 -4.67
C SER A 91 1.04 -2.82 -3.97
N GLN A 92 2.14 -2.11 -4.21
CA GLN A 92 3.41 -2.35 -3.52
C GLN A 92 3.33 -1.98 -2.03
N ILE A 93 2.57 -0.94 -1.68
CA ILE A 93 2.31 -0.57 -0.28
C ILE A 93 1.51 -1.68 0.43
N VAL A 94 0.52 -2.27 -0.25
CA VAL A 94 -0.25 -3.41 0.31
C VAL A 94 0.65 -4.63 0.50
N ASP A 95 1.48 -4.98 -0.48
CA ASP A 95 2.45 -6.07 -0.35
C ASP A 95 3.39 -5.84 0.84
N TYR A 96 3.94 -4.64 0.94
CA TYR A 96 4.85 -4.27 2.01
C TYR A 96 4.17 -4.37 3.39
N ALA A 97 2.96 -3.83 3.52
CA ALA A 97 2.20 -3.90 4.75
C ALA A 97 1.91 -5.36 5.15
N HIS A 98 1.50 -6.19 4.19
CA HIS A 98 1.23 -7.60 4.44
C HIS A 98 2.46 -8.37 4.94
N THR A 99 3.63 -8.14 4.35
CA THR A 99 4.88 -8.81 4.74
C THR A 99 5.44 -8.33 6.08
N HIS A 100 4.96 -7.20 6.59
CA HIS A 100 5.34 -6.63 7.89
C HIS A 100 4.24 -6.79 8.96
N ASP A 101 3.30 -7.71 8.72
CA ASP A 101 2.16 -7.99 9.62
C ASP A 101 1.31 -6.74 9.95
N MET A 102 1.25 -5.80 9.02
CA MET A 102 0.41 -4.62 9.11
C MET A 102 -0.97 -4.90 8.50
N PRO A 103 -2.02 -4.23 8.99
CA PRO A 103 -3.28 -4.17 8.24
C PRO A 103 -3.10 -3.56 6.85
N ALA A 104 -4.12 -3.63 6.01
CA ALA A 104 -4.11 -2.96 4.70
C ALA A 104 -4.17 -1.43 4.89
N ILE A 105 -3.01 -0.82 5.18
CA ILE A 105 -2.90 0.61 5.52
C ILE A 105 -3.32 1.55 4.38
N THR A 106 -3.45 1.04 3.16
CA THR A 106 -4.06 1.79 2.04
C THR A 106 -5.55 2.11 2.27
N ALA A 107 -6.21 1.43 3.23
CA ALA A 107 -7.55 1.80 3.69
C ALA A 107 -7.61 3.16 4.41
N LEU A 108 -6.47 3.75 4.75
CA LEU A 108 -6.37 5.11 5.27
C LEU A 108 -6.49 6.18 4.18
N VAL A 109 -6.33 5.80 2.91
CA VAL A 109 -6.32 6.75 1.78
C VAL A 109 -7.74 6.95 1.26
N GLU A 110 -8.15 8.20 1.17
CA GLU A 110 -9.46 8.58 0.62
C GLU A 110 -9.33 9.82 -0.28
N THR A 111 -10.43 10.25 -0.89
CA THR A 111 -10.46 11.52 -1.61
C THR A 111 -10.74 12.68 -0.66
N THR A 112 -10.63 13.93 -1.15
CA THR A 112 -11.07 15.11 -0.39
C THR A 112 -12.58 15.10 -0.10
N GLN A 113 -13.34 14.27 -0.82
CA GLN A 113 -14.78 14.06 -0.62
C GLN A 113 -15.09 12.83 0.25
N GLY A 114 -14.06 12.20 0.83
CA GLY A 114 -14.18 11.00 1.64
C GLY A 114 -14.11 9.70 0.84
N VAL A 115 -14.83 8.68 1.32
CA VAL A 115 -14.87 7.36 0.68
C VAL A 115 -15.87 7.39 -0.47
N THR A 116 -15.38 7.19 -1.68
CA THR A 116 -16.17 7.16 -2.92
C THR A 116 -16.10 5.78 -3.58
N ASP A 117 -16.98 5.52 -4.55
CA ASP A 117 -16.93 4.28 -5.34
C ASP A 117 -15.57 4.09 -6.04
N SER A 118 -14.95 5.18 -6.48
CA SER A 118 -13.61 5.16 -7.07
C SER A 118 -12.53 4.70 -6.08
N ILE A 119 -12.60 5.14 -4.83
CA ILE A 119 -11.72 4.70 -3.75
C ILE A 119 -11.91 3.20 -3.50
N LEU A 120 -13.14 2.74 -3.40
CA LEU A 120 -13.45 1.32 -3.15
C LEU A 120 -13.00 0.43 -4.31
N ALA A 121 -13.18 0.89 -5.55
CA ALA A 121 -12.68 0.18 -6.73
C ALA A 121 -11.14 0.08 -6.74
N GLY A 122 -10.44 1.16 -6.39
CA GLY A 122 -8.99 1.18 -6.26
C GLY A 122 -8.48 0.27 -5.14
N PHE A 123 -9.16 0.26 -4.01
CA PHE A 123 -8.85 -0.63 -2.89
C PHE A 123 -9.05 -2.11 -3.27
N GLN A 124 -10.18 -2.44 -3.92
CA GLN A 124 -10.43 -3.78 -4.43
C GLN A 124 -9.36 -4.23 -5.43
N LYS A 125 -8.98 -3.34 -6.36
CA LYS A 125 -7.91 -3.63 -7.32
C LYS A 125 -6.58 -3.91 -6.62
N GLY A 126 -6.23 -3.12 -5.62
CA GLY A 126 -5.03 -3.34 -4.81
C GLY A 126 -5.03 -4.71 -4.13
N LEU A 127 -6.15 -5.12 -3.56
CA LEU A 127 -6.32 -6.44 -2.97
C LEU A 127 -6.17 -7.56 -4.03
N ASP A 128 -6.83 -7.41 -5.18
CA ASP A 128 -6.76 -8.38 -6.26
C ASP A 128 -5.33 -8.53 -6.80
N ASP A 129 -4.62 -7.40 -6.99
CA ASP A 129 -3.23 -7.38 -7.45
C ASP A 129 -2.27 -8.05 -6.44
N THR A 130 -2.60 -8.05 -5.16
CA THR A 130 -1.78 -8.67 -4.10
C THR A 130 -2.25 -10.08 -3.72
N GLY A 131 -3.32 -10.58 -4.32
CA GLY A 131 -3.89 -11.89 -4.03
C GLY A 131 -4.68 -11.96 -2.73
N LEU A 132 -4.88 -10.83 -2.05
CA LEU A 132 -5.73 -10.74 -0.87
C LEU A 132 -7.22 -10.74 -1.28
N ARG A 133 -8.06 -11.22 -0.38
CA ARG A 133 -9.50 -11.36 -0.66
C ARG A 133 -10.33 -10.66 0.40
N VAL A 134 -11.41 -10.03 -0.04
CA VAL A 134 -12.46 -9.59 0.87
C VAL A 134 -13.10 -10.83 1.50
N PRO A 135 -13.24 -10.89 2.84
CA PRO A 135 -13.84 -12.04 3.51
C PRO A 135 -15.27 -12.34 2.99
N VAL A 136 -15.61 -13.60 2.96
CA VAL A 136 -16.97 -14.02 2.58
C VAL A 136 -17.99 -13.41 3.53
N GLY A 137 -19.04 -12.83 2.97
CA GLY A 137 -20.10 -12.15 3.72
C GLY A 137 -19.86 -10.67 4.01
N MET A 138 -18.72 -10.12 3.60
CA MET A 138 -18.43 -8.68 3.68
C MET A 138 -18.48 -8.01 2.32
N THR A 139 -18.96 -6.79 2.27
CA THR A 139 -18.77 -5.91 1.10
C THR A 139 -17.37 -5.33 1.09
N VAL A 140 -16.92 -4.80 -0.06
CA VAL A 140 -15.65 -4.10 -0.17
C VAL A 140 -15.59 -2.91 0.80
N GLU A 141 -16.68 -2.14 0.92
CA GLU A 141 -16.75 -1.01 1.83
C GLU A 141 -16.65 -1.44 3.29
N GLU A 142 -17.35 -2.48 3.70
CA GLU A 142 -17.27 -3.03 5.06
C GLU A 142 -15.83 -3.47 5.39
N PHE A 143 -15.19 -4.17 4.46
CA PHE A 143 -13.81 -4.60 4.63
C PHE A 143 -12.83 -3.41 4.65
N TYR A 144 -13.01 -2.44 3.76
CA TYR A 144 -12.22 -1.20 3.74
C TYR A 144 -12.30 -0.46 5.09
N ARG A 145 -13.50 -0.32 5.65
CA ARG A 145 -13.70 0.33 6.95
C ARG A 145 -13.13 -0.50 8.10
N ALA A 146 -13.27 -1.81 8.05
CA ALA A 146 -12.69 -2.72 9.04
C ALA A 146 -11.15 -2.66 9.02
N GLU A 147 -10.54 -2.65 7.86
CA GLU A 147 -9.08 -2.53 7.71
C GLU A 147 -8.57 -1.15 8.17
N ARG A 148 -9.32 -0.09 7.94
CA ARG A 148 -9.01 1.24 8.49
C ARG A 148 -9.02 1.23 10.02
N GLN A 149 -10.03 0.65 10.63
CA GLN A 149 -10.09 0.54 12.09
C GLN A 149 -8.95 -0.33 12.64
N ARG A 150 -8.68 -1.46 11.98
CA ARG A 150 -7.53 -2.29 12.33
C ARG A 150 -6.21 -1.54 12.25
N ALA A 151 -6.05 -0.66 11.24
CA ALA A 151 -4.85 0.18 11.12
C ALA A 151 -4.71 1.15 12.29
N PHE A 152 -5.81 1.79 12.72
CA PHE A 152 -5.81 2.65 13.91
C PHE A 152 -5.44 1.87 15.17
N ASP A 153 -6.09 0.73 15.39
CA ASP A 153 -5.85 -0.12 16.58
C ASP A 153 -4.41 -0.65 16.61
N TRP A 154 -3.92 -1.11 15.46
CA TRP A 154 -2.55 -1.61 15.33
C TRP A 154 -1.52 -0.50 15.60
N ALA A 155 -1.71 0.68 15.04
CA ALA A 155 -0.80 1.81 15.23
C ALA A 155 -0.79 2.31 16.70
N ALA A 156 -1.90 2.22 17.41
CA ALA A 156 -1.99 2.58 18.82
C ALA A 156 -1.15 1.68 19.74
N THR A 157 -0.79 0.47 19.28
CA THR A 157 0.03 -0.49 20.04
C THR A 157 1.52 -0.39 19.72
N LYS A 158 1.93 0.43 18.77
CA LYS A 158 3.30 0.64 18.29
C LYS A 158 3.76 2.06 18.66
#